data_d952dc8b1ed369d669fcdd558f5bd135
#
_entry.id   d952dc8b1ed369d669fcdd558f5bd135
#
_cell.length_a   1.000
_cell.length_b   1.000
_cell.length_c   1.000
_cell.angle_alpha   90.00
_cell.angle_beta   90.00
_cell.angle_gamma   90.00
#
_symmetry.space_group_name_H-M   'P 1'
#
loop_
_entity.id
_entity.type
_entity.pdbx_description
1 polymer ?
#
loop_
_entity_poly.entity_id
_entity_poly.type
_entity_poly.pdbx_seq_one_letter_code
_entity_poly.pdbx_strand_id
1 'polypeptide(L)'
;MATYENIKLEKGLYTTGKGFTAALEELDPSENYIGTELEGLDAYERQLKRFSIRVNGKGSDNVEKFFKTSDSAALFPEYVSRAVNAGIEENDILQKIVATTTTVDSLDYRTITSVTSEEEKSLKVVSEGAAIPETEIKTQENLVKLHKRGRMLIASYEAIRFQRLD
;
A
#
# COMPACT_ATOMS: atom_id res chain seq x y z
N MET A 1 -33.93 2.19 -1.01
CA MET A 1 -32.52 2.40 -0.68
C MET A 1 -31.83 1.05 -0.76
N ALA A 2 -30.73 0.94 -1.47
CA ALA A 2 -29.94 -0.29 -1.45
C ALA A 2 -29.27 -0.37 -0.07
N THR A 3 -29.65 -1.34 0.72
CA THR A 3 -28.96 -1.65 1.98
C THR A 3 -27.76 -2.54 1.67
N TYR A 4 -26.73 -2.51 2.50
CA TYR A 4 -25.51 -3.34 2.34
C TYR A 4 -25.81 -4.83 2.10
N GLU A 5 -26.98 -5.31 2.52
CA GLU A 5 -27.46 -6.68 2.37
C GLU A 5 -27.83 -7.06 0.93
N ASN A 6 -28.20 -6.07 0.10
CA ASN A 6 -28.74 -6.30 -1.25
C ASN A 6 -27.76 -5.94 -2.37
N ILE A 7 -26.55 -5.55 -2.04
CA ILE A 7 -25.54 -5.20 -3.02
C ILE A 7 -25.00 -6.48 -3.69
N LYS A 8 -25.05 -6.53 -5.00
CA LYS A 8 -24.45 -7.60 -5.78
C LYS A 8 -22.95 -7.33 -5.94
N LEU A 9 -22.15 -8.25 -5.43
CA LEU A 9 -20.70 -8.14 -5.52
C LEU A 9 -20.21 -8.85 -6.78
N GLU A 10 -19.60 -8.10 -7.68
CA GLU A 10 -19.01 -8.63 -8.90
C GLU A 10 -17.51 -8.43 -8.89
N LYS A 11 -16.76 -9.36 -9.49
CA LYS A 11 -15.31 -9.23 -9.67
C LYS A 11 -14.91 -7.97 -10.45
N GLY A 12 -15.84 -7.43 -11.27
CA GLY A 12 -15.66 -6.18 -12.01
C GLY A 12 -15.61 -4.91 -11.15
N LEU A 13 -16.07 -4.96 -9.90
CA LEU A 13 -15.91 -3.85 -8.94
C LEU A 13 -14.44 -3.57 -8.60
N TYR A 14 -13.57 -4.54 -8.86
CA TYR A 14 -12.13 -4.42 -8.64
C TYR A 14 -11.40 -3.68 -9.77
N THR A 15 -12.09 -2.94 -10.62
CA THR A 15 -11.49 -2.32 -11.80
C THR A 15 -10.93 -0.92 -11.56
N THR A 16 -9.70 -0.77 -12.04
CA THR A 16 -9.08 0.42 -12.64
C THR A 16 -9.18 1.74 -11.85
N GLY A 17 -8.18 1.97 -11.00
CA GLY A 17 -7.88 3.30 -10.45
C GLY A 17 -8.65 3.69 -9.20
N LYS A 18 -9.80 3.08 -8.94
CA LYS A 18 -10.51 3.15 -7.67
C LYS A 18 -10.38 1.81 -6.97
N GLY A 19 -9.94 1.79 -5.71
CA GLY A 19 -9.90 0.58 -4.90
C GLY A 19 -11.29 -0.04 -4.74
N PHE A 20 -11.34 -1.35 -4.49
CA PHE A 20 -12.61 -2.09 -4.29
C PHE A 20 -13.48 -1.48 -3.19
N THR A 21 -12.88 -1.07 -2.09
CA THR A 21 -13.57 -0.40 -0.98
C THR A 21 -14.20 0.92 -1.41
N ALA A 22 -13.51 1.72 -2.22
CA ALA A 22 -14.05 2.99 -2.71
C ALA A 22 -15.24 2.77 -3.66
N ALA A 23 -15.21 1.73 -4.49
CA ALA A 23 -16.33 1.36 -5.34
C ALA A 23 -17.54 0.87 -4.52
N LEU A 24 -17.29 0.12 -3.43
CA LEU A 24 -18.36 -0.27 -2.50
C LEU A 24 -18.93 0.92 -1.74
N GLU A 25 -18.10 1.88 -1.34
CA GLU A 25 -18.52 3.07 -0.64
C GLU A 25 -19.39 3.99 -1.51
N GLU A 26 -19.16 4.03 -2.84
CA GLU A 26 -20.08 4.71 -3.78
C GLU A 26 -21.46 4.05 -3.85
N LEU A 27 -21.53 2.73 -3.71
CA LEU A 27 -22.78 1.97 -3.74
C LEU A 27 -23.52 1.98 -2.39
N ASP A 28 -22.76 2.02 -1.32
CA ASP A 28 -23.24 1.95 0.07
C ASP A 28 -22.46 2.91 0.96
N PRO A 29 -22.75 4.21 0.93
CA PRO A 29 -22.05 5.24 1.69
C PRO A 29 -22.13 5.01 3.21
N SER A 30 -20.99 5.14 3.88
CA SER A 30 -20.89 5.00 5.35
C SER A 30 -21.72 6.02 6.10
N GLU A 31 -22.01 7.17 5.50
CA GLU A 31 -22.88 8.22 6.07
C GLU A 31 -24.28 7.72 6.39
N ASN A 32 -24.78 6.70 5.69
CA ASN A 32 -26.12 6.13 5.92
C ASN A 32 -26.22 5.34 7.23
N TYR A 33 -25.10 5.05 7.89
CA TYR A 33 -25.03 4.18 9.06
C TYR A 33 -24.67 4.90 10.35
N ILE A 34 -24.61 6.22 10.33
CA ILE A 34 -24.39 7.06 11.52
C ILE A 34 -25.54 6.82 12.52
N GLY A 35 -25.21 6.50 13.78
CA GLY A 35 -26.16 6.16 14.83
C GLY A 35 -26.66 4.72 14.79
N THR A 36 -26.09 3.85 13.96
CA THR A 36 -26.43 2.41 13.90
C THR A 36 -25.29 1.55 14.45
N GLU A 37 -25.55 0.24 14.64
CA GLU A 37 -24.52 -0.74 15.02
C GLU A 37 -23.42 -0.94 13.96
N LEU A 38 -23.57 -0.33 12.80
CA LEU A 38 -22.65 -0.40 11.67
C LEU A 38 -21.80 0.88 11.55
N GLU A 39 -22.00 1.83 12.46
CA GLU A 39 -21.19 3.05 12.50
C GLU A 39 -19.72 2.71 12.75
N GLY A 40 -18.82 3.38 12.00
CA GLY A 40 -17.39 3.15 12.07
C GLY A 40 -16.87 1.97 11.24
N LEU A 41 -17.75 1.17 10.64
CA LEU A 41 -17.37 0.13 9.69
C LEU A 41 -17.31 0.69 8.27
N ASP A 42 -16.26 0.38 7.54
CA ASP A 42 -16.20 0.70 6.12
C ASP A 42 -17.10 -0.22 5.27
N ALA A 43 -17.32 0.13 4.01
CA ALA A 43 -18.20 -0.64 3.12
C ALA A 43 -17.76 -2.10 2.98
N TYR A 44 -16.45 -2.37 3.01
CA TYR A 44 -15.90 -3.72 2.96
C TYR A 44 -16.20 -4.50 4.24
N GLU A 45 -16.01 -3.90 5.40
CA GLU A 45 -16.28 -4.53 6.71
C GLU A 45 -17.76 -4.84 6.89
N ARG A 46 -18.66 -3.96 6.38
CA ARG A 46 -20.11 -4.24 6.35
C ARG A 46 -20.42 -5.50 5.53
N GLN A 47 -19.75 -5.68 4.38
CA GLN A 47 -19.92 -6.90 3.59
C GLN A 47 -19.35 -8.14 4.30
N LEU A 48 -18.22 -8.04 5.00
CA LEU A 48 -17.74 -9.14 5.85
C LEU A 48 -18.78 -9.52 6.93
N LYS A 49 -19.39 -8.52 7.57
CA LYS A 49 -20.44 -8.73 8.57
C LYS A 49 -21.69 -9.42 7.96
N ARG A 50 -22.10 -9.00 6.74
CA ARG A 50 -23.19 -9.64 5.98
C ARG A 50 -22.97 -11.12 5.78
N PHE A 51 -21.78 -11.52 5.40
CA PHE A 51 -21.41 -12.93 5.19
C PHE A 51 -20.94 -13.61 6.48
N SER A 52 -21.00 -12.91 7.62
CA SER A 52 -20.53 -13.39 8.92
C SER A 52 -19.09 -13.89 8.89
N ILE A 53 -18.21 -13.24 8.11
CA ILE A 53 -16.79 -13.59 7.98
C ILE A 53 -16.00 -12.78 9.00
N ARG A 54 -15.27 -13.47 9.88
CA ARG A 54 -14.38 -12.88 10.88
C ARG A 54 -12.94 -13.04 10.43
N VAL A 55 -12.24 -11.92 10.17
CA VAL A 55 -10.89 -11.91 9.64
C VAL A 55 -9.80 -11.74 10.70
N ASN A 56 -10.16 -11.30 11.92
CA ASN A 56 -9.18 -10.98 12.97
C ASN A 56 -9.53 -11.65 14.30
N GLY A 57 -8.46 -11.94 15.08
CA GLY A 57 -8.57 -12.38 16.47
C GLY A 57 -8.78 -13.88 16.67
N LYS A 58 -8.86 -14.30 17.93
CA LYS A 58 -8.99 -15.72 18.34
C LYS A 58 -10.20 -16.45 17.77
N GLY A 59 -11.16 -15.74 17.20
CA GLY A 59 -12.38 -16.28 16.59
C GLY A 59 -12.39 -16.15 15.07
N SER A 60 -11.23 -15.93 14.43
CA SER A 60 -11.12 -15.84 12.96
C SER A 60 -11.63 -17.10 12.27
N ASP A 61 -12.29 -16.91 11.15
CA ASP A 61 -12.84 -18.00 10.33
C ASP A 61 -11.77 -18.59 9.40
N ASN A 62 -12.11 -19.68 8.72
CA ASN A 62 -11.26 -20.27 7.69
C ASN A 62 -11.45 -19.54 6.35
N VAL A 63 -10.41 -19.55 5.53
CA VAL A 63 -10.41 -18.98 4.16
C VAL A 63 -11.55 -19.53 3.31
N GLU A 64 -11.95 -20.78 3.51
CA GLU A 64 -13.07 -21.43 2.83
C GLU A 64 -14.36 -20.61 2.91
N LYS A 65 -14.56 -19.82 3.97
CA LYS A 65 -15.79 -19.06 4.16
C LYS A 65 -16.01 -17.98 3.10
N PHE A 66 -14.93 -17.44 2.52
CA PHE A 66 -15.01 -16.54 1.37
C PHE A 66 -15.54 -17.21 0.10
N PHE A 67 -15.35 -18.51 -0.05
CA PHE A 67 -15.69 -19.22 -1.28
C PHE A 67 -17.03 -19.97 -1.23
N LYS A 68 -17.87 -19.68 -0.22
CA LYS A 68 -19.21 -20.28 -0.11
C LYS A 68 -20.20 -19.76 -1.15
N THR A 69 -20.07 -18.49 -1.51
CA THR A 69 -20.91 -17.85 -2.54
C THR A 69 -20.02 -17.06 -3.51
N SER A 70 -20.55 -16.77 -4.72
CA SER A 70 -19.85 -15.94 -5.69
C SER A 70 -19.57 -14.53 -5.17
N ASP A 71 -20.53 -13.98 -4.42
CA ASP A 71 -20.46 -12.65 -3.85
C ASP A 71 -19.40 -12.56 -2.75
N SER A 72 -19.38 -13.52 -1.82
CA SER A 72 -18.33 -13.56 -0.79
C SER A 72 -16.95 -13.80 -1.39
N ALA A 73 -16.83 -14.55 -2.49
CA ALA A 73 -15.55 -14.76 -3.16
C ALA A 73 -14.97 -13.48 -3.79
N ALA A 74 -15.82 -12.52 -4.13
CA ALA A 74 -15.38 -11.22 -4.63
C ALA A 74 -14.68 -10.36 -3.55
N LEU A 75 -14.87 -10.67 -2.26
CA LEU A 75 -14.21 -9.97 -1.16
C LEU A 75 -12.78 -10.47 -0.89
N PHE A 76 -12.43 -11.67 -1.32
CA PHE A 76 -11.14 -12.28 -0.99
C PHE A 76 -9.91 -11.52 -1.51
N PRO A 77 -9.89 -11.00 -2.75
CA PRO A 77 -8.76 -10.20 -3.23
C PRO A 77 -8.50 -8.95 -2.38
N GLU A 78 -9.56 -8.30 -1.90
CA GLU A 78 -9.42 -7.14 -1.01
C GLU A 78 -8.87 -7.53 0.36
N TYR A 79 -9.29 -8.67 0.91
CA TYR A 79 -8.70 -9.23 2.12
C TYR A 79 -7.19 -9.42 1.98
N VAL A 80 -6.75 -10.05 0.90
CA VAL A 80 -5.31 -10.26 0.64
C VAL A 80 -4.57 -8.93 0.51
N SER A 81 -5.15 -7.97 -0.21
CA SER A 81 -4.55 -6.63 -0.35
C SER A 81 -4.36 -5.94 0.99
N ARG A 82 -5.38 -5.95 1.85
CA ARG A 82 -5.32 -5.35 3.19
C ARG A 82 -4.31 -6.06 4.10
N ALA A 83 -4.28 -7.40 4.08
CA ALA A 83 -3.32 -8.17 4.86
C ALA A 83 -1.87 -7.88 4.42
N VAL A 84 -1.61 -7.75 3.11
CA VAL A 84 -0.30 -7.39 2.59
C VAL A 84 0.08 -5.97 3.02
N ASN A 85 -0.82 -5.00 2.91
CA ASN A 85 -0.56 -3.62 3.31
C ASN A 85 -0.29 -3.52 4.82
N ALA A 86 -1.08 -4.19 5.65
CA ALA A 86 -0.84 -4.24 7.09
C ALA A 86 0.54 -4.83 7.42
N GLY A 87 0.95 -5.91 6.76
CA GLY A 87 2.28 -6.50 6.94
C GLY A 87 3.42 -5.59 6.47
N ILE A 88 3.20 -4.75 5.46
CA ILE A 88 4.17 -3.74 5.02
C ILE A 88 4.28 -2.63 6.06
N GLU A 89 3.17 -2.11 6.55
CA GLU A 89 3.14 -1.03 7.54
C GLU A 89 3.76 -1.44 8.87
N GLU A 90 3.50 -2.66 9.33
CA GLU A 90 4.05 -3.19 10.58
C GLU A 90 5.59 -3.28 10.57
N ASN A 91 6.18 -3.58 9.42
CA ASN A 91 7.62 -3.80 9.27
C ASN A 91 8.34 -2.67 8.55
N ASP A 92 7.74 -1.49 8.39
CA ASP A 92 8.35 -0.38 7.65
C ASP A 92 9.44 0.33 8.46
N ILE A 93 10.63 -0.26 8.44
CA ILE A 93 11.85 0.34 8.98
C ILE A 93 12.42 1.39 8.01
N LEU A 94 12.10 1.27 6.71
CA LEU A 94 12.68 2.13 5.66
C LEU A 94 12.31 3.60 5.88
N GLN A 95 11.08 3.91 6.27
CA GLN A 95 10.66 5.29 6.56
C GLN A 95 11.49 5.96 7.67
N LYS A 96 12.03 5.16 8.60
CA LYS A 96 12.87 5.66 9.70
C LYS A 96 14.31 5.96 9.28
N ILE A 97 14.76 5.38 8.17
CA ILE A 97 16.15 5.46 7.69
C ILE A 97 16.26 6.43 6.52
N VAL A 98 15.21 6.54 5.71
CA VAL A 98 15.19 7.34 4.49
C VAL A 98 15.04 8.83 4.82
N ALA A 99 16.01 9.63 4.37
CA ALA A 99 15.96 11.09 4.53
C ALA A 99 14.99 11.78 3.56
N THR A 100 14.79 11.21 2.37
CA THR A 100 13.95 11.81 1.32
C THR A 100 13.34 10.72 0.44
N THR A 101 12.07 10.88 0.08
CA THR A 101 11.38 10.04 -0.88
C THR A 101 10.97 10.86 -2.10
N THR A 102 11.16 10.28 -3.29
CA THR A 102 10.78 10.91 -4.56
C THR A 102 9.94 9.93 -5.36
N THR A 103 8.79 10.39 -5.85
CA THR A 103 7.95 9.61 -6.76
C THR A 103 8.43 9.81 -8.19
N VAL A 104 8.63 8.73 -8.93
CA VAL A 104 9.09 8.77 -10.32
C VAL A 104 8.12 7.99 -11.20
N ASP A 105 7.82 8.56 -12.38
CA ASP A 105 6.89 7.98 -13.35
C ASP A 105 7.59 7.16 -14.43
N SER A 106 8.93 7.08 -14.37
CA SER A 106 9.76 6.36 -15.34
C SER A 106 10.54 5.22 -14.70
N LEU A 107 10.98 4.25 -15.52
CA LEU A 107 11.81 3.14 -15.07
C LEU A 107 13.26 3.57 -14.81
N ASP A 108 13.70 4.68 -15.37
CA ASP A 108 15.03 5.23 -15.23
C ASP A 108 14.96 6.55 -14.47
N TYR A 109 15.67 6.64 -13.36
CA TYR A 109 15.81 7.85 -12.56
C TYR A 109 17.25 8.29 -12.50
N ARG A 110 17.51 9.52 -12.93
CA ARG A 110 18.85 10.11 -12.88
C ARG A 110 18.99 10.99 -11.65
N THR A 111 20.00 10.69 -10.84
CA THR A 111 20.37 11.54 -9.71
C THR A 111 21.66 12.28 -10.04
N ILE A 112 21.69 13.57 -9.74
CA ILE A 112 22.88 14.39 -9.86
C ILE A 112 23.41 14.63 -8.45
N THR A 113 24.60 14.14 -8.16
CA THR A 113 25.25 14.35 -6.87
C THR A 113 26.48 15.23 -7.07
N SER A 114 26.70 16.19 -6.17
CA SER A 114 27.92 16.97 -6.14
C SER A 114 29.03 16.16 -5.46
N VAL A 115 30.09 15.91 -6.19
CA VAL A 115 31.28 15.21 -5.68
C VAL A 115 32.35 16.27 -5.40
N THR A 116 32.21 16.95 -4.26
CA THR A 116 33.23 17.86 -3.74
C THR A 116 33.93 17.21 -2.54
N SER A 117 35.24 17.34 -2.47
CA SER A 117 35.98 16.86 -1.29
C SER A 117 35.68 17.70 -0.06
N GLU A 118 35.85 17.15 1.14
CA GLU A 118 35.67 17.92 2.38
C GLU A 118 36.61 19.12 2.47
N GLU A 119 37.81 19.00 1.88
CA GLU A 119 38.79 20.09 1.81
C GLU A 119 38.34 21.25 0.90
N GLU A 120 37.59 20.94 -0.15
CA GLU A 120 37.01 21.95 -1.06
C GLU A 120 35.79 22.65 -0.48
N LYS A 121 35.10 22.00 0.47
CA LYS A 121 33.96 22.59 1.18
C LYS A 121 34.39 23.52 2.33
N SER A 122 35.61 23.35 2.86
CA SER A 122 36.09 24.15 3.96
C SER A 122 36.60 25.52 3.50
N LEU A 123 36.27 26.58 4.23
CA LEU A 123 36.81 27.93 3.99
C LEU A 123 38.29 27.96 4.35
N LYS A 124 39.12 28.39 3.43
CA LYS A 124 40.56 28.54 3.64
C LYS A 124 40.88 29.97 4.08
N VAL A 125 41.88 30.14 4.94
CA VAL A 125 42.41 31.46 5.31
C VAL A 125 43.16 32.02 4.11
N VAL A 126 42.80 33.21 3.68
CA VAL A 126 43.42 33.91 2.54
C VAL A 126 44.17 35.11 3.09
N SER A 127 45.48 35.20 2.77
CA SER A 127 46.31 36.35 3.12
C SER A 127 45.93 37.59 2.31
N GLU A 128 46.15 38.74 2.87
CA GLU A 128 45.86 40.01 2.21
C GLU A 128 46.62 40.11 0.88
N GLY A 129 45.86 40.37 -0.22
CA GLY A 129 46.42 40.43 -1.57
C GLY A 129 46.60 39.07 -2.28
N ALA A 130 46.31 37.95 -1.65
CA ALA A 130 46.35 36.63 -2.28
C ALA A 130 45.05 36.33 -3.08
N ALA A 131 45.20 35.50 -4.12
CA ALA A 131 44.05 35.03 -4.89
C ALA A 131 43.13 34.19 -4.02
N ILE A 132 41.82 34.39 -4.13
CA ILE A 132 40.82 33.56 -3.46
C ILE A 132 40.82 32.15 -4.09
N PRO A 133 40.91 31.06 -3.30
CA PRO A 133 40.89 29.72 -3.85
C PRO A 133 39.53 29.40 -4.50
N GLU A 134 39.58 28.86 -5.70
CA GLU A 134 38.40 28.47 -6.46
C GLU A 134 37.97 27.07 -6.04
N THR A 135 36.67 26.86 -5.96
CA THR A 135 36.07 25.55 -5.72
C THR A 135 35.35 25.09 -6.99
N GLU A 136 35.76 23.97 -7.54
CA GLU A 136 35.14 23.38 -8.71
C GLU A 136 34.00 22.46 -8.26
N ILE A 137 32.78 22.73 -8.71
CA ILE A 137 31.63 21.85 -8.45
C ILE A 137 31.61 20.75 -9.51
N LYS A 138 32.00 19.54 -9.12
CA LYS A 138 31.90 18.36 -9.99
C LYS A 138 30.57 17.68 -9.78
N THR A 139 29.84 17.47 -10.85
CA THR A 139 28.57 16.74 -10.82
C THR A 139 28.77 15.33 -11.38
N GLN A 140 28.28 14.34 -10.64
CA GLN A 140 28.25 12.96 -11.10
C GLN A 140 26.79 12.55 -11.34
N GLU A 141 26.49 12.08 -12.54
CA GLU A 141 25.21 11.47 -12.85
C GLU A 141 25.22 9.99 -12.48
N ASN A 142 24.27 9.60 -11.64
CA ASN A 142 24.02 8.21 -11.32
C ASN A 142 22.66 7.79 -11.89
N LEU A 143 22.65 6.73 -12.70
CA LEU A 143 21.46 6.15 -13.25
C LEU A 143 20.93 5.05 -12.33
N VAL A 144 19.80 5.27 -11.71
CA VAL A 144 19.09 4.26 -10.92
C VAL A 144 18.02 3.61 -11.79
N LYS A 145 18.16 2.31 -12.04
CA LYS A 145 17.14 1.53 -12.78
C LYS A 145 16.17 0.88 -11.81
N LEU A 146 14.89 1.10 -12.03
CA LEU A 146 13.83 0.48 -11.27
C LEU A 146 13.49 -0.88 -11.88
N HIS A 147 13.47 -1.92 -11.04
CA HIS A 147 13.09 -3.26 -11.46
C HIS A 147 11.70 -3.59 -10.94
N LYS A 148 10.79 -3.95 -11.84
CA LYS A 148 9.48 -4.47 -11.45
C LYS A 148 9.66 -5.85 -10.83
N ARG A 149 9.20 -6.00 -9.60
CA ARG A 149 9.18 -7.28 -8.88
C ARG A 149 7.74 -7.65 -8.56
N GLY A 150 7.44 -8.92 -8.65
CA GLY A 150 6.11 -9.43 -8.33
C GLY A 150 6.20 -10.89 -7.91
N ARG A 151 5.23 -11.31 -7.14
CA ARG A 151 5.06 -12.70 -6.72
C ARG A 151 3.58 -13.06 -6.83
N MET A 152 3.29 -14.25 -7.30
CA MET A 152 1.94 -14.78 -7.35
C MET A 152 1.67 -15.62 -6.11
N LEU A 153 0.55 -15.37 -5.44
CA LEU A 153 0.09 -16.21 -4.34
C LEU A 153 -0.72 -17.39 -4.92
N ILE A 154 -0.28 -18.58 -4.63
CA ILE A 154 -0.96 -19.81 -5.02
C ILE A 154 -1.26 -20.59 -3.74
N ALA A 155 -2.52 -20.93 -3.51
CA ALA A 155 -2.94 -21.75 -2.39
C ALA A 155 -3.52 -23.06 -2.89
N SER A 156 -3.17 -24.16 -2.24
CA SER A 156 -3.79 -25.46 -2.49
C SER A 156 -5.21 -25.48 -1.94
N TYR A 157 -6.04 -26.40 -2.44
CA TYR A 157 -7.40 -26.60 -1.94
C TYR A 157 -7.42 -26.90 -0.42
N GLU A 158 -6.47 -27.68 0.06
CA GLU A 158 -6.32 -28.00 1.48
C GLU A 158 -5.95 -26.76 2.30
N ALA A 159 -5.04 -25.92 1.80
CA ALA A 159 -4.69 -24.66 2.45
C ALA A 159 -5.90 -23.73 2.57
N ILE A 160 -6.70 -23.60 1.50
CA ILE A 160 -7.93 -22.79 1.53
C ILE A 160 -8.91 -23.30 2.58
N ARG A 161 -9.02 -24.62 2.72
CA ARG A 161 -9.98 -25.27 3.63
C ARG A 161 -9.59 -25.16 5.10
N PHE A 162 -8.31 -25.26 5.42
CA PHE A 162 -7.84 -25.36 6.81
C PHE A 162 -7.15 -24.10 7.31
N GLN A 163 -6.71 -23.19 6.43
CA GLN A 163 -6.07 -21.94 6.83
C GLN A 163 -7.06 -20.99 7.47
N ARG A 164 -6.70 -20.45 8.62
CA ARG A 164 -7.44 -19.40 9.31
C ARG A 164 -7.08 -18.01 8.76
N LEU A 165 -7.97 -17.06 8.98
CA LEU A 165 -7.86 -15.66 8.54
C LEU A 165 -7.22 -14.78 9.64
N ASP A 166 -6.08 -15.16 10.16
CA ASP A 166 -5.34 -14.39 11.20
C ASP A 166 -3.95 -13.97 10.76
#